data_052d2a65310e88f7a0b88516a2daebf5
#
_entry.id   052d2a65310e88f7a0b88516a2daebf5
#
_cell.length_a   1.000
_cell.length_b   1.000
_cell.length_c   1.000
_cell.angle_alpha   90.00
_cell.angle_beta   90.00
_cell.angle_gamma   90.00
#
_symmetry.space_group_name_H-M   'P 1'
#
loop_
_entity.id
_entity.type
_entity.pdbx_description
1 polymer ?
#
loop_
_entity_poly.entity_id
_entity_poly.type
_entity_poly.pdbx_seq_one_letter_code
_entity_poly.pdbx_strand_id
1 'polypeptide(L)'
;VERSRGLGDVYKRQVAINVTARQARKLMVAQAKARYAVNAAGRRHLKDLVQRKKATNTSLSAELHIEKMRNDLGYFQHRPTESFKGRDVLRRAPAHVKARVLKSSAMTALTGDGANLSKGFLVEFKSGHVGMVQRRIGSSSSHTVTERGRPRWRNKDGKVEKLVTMGSPSATAMHSTVWPYVEPEVTEYLYDRLMEQTERVIARAKARKG
;
A
#
# COMPACT_ATOMS: atom_id res chain seq x y z
N VAL A 1 19.52 -32.97 -28.40
CA VAL A 1 20.25 -32.83 -27.12
C VAL A 1 20.52 -31.38 -26.76
N GLU A 2 20.91 -30.54 -27.71
CA GLU A 2 21.19 -29.12 -27.46
C GLU A 2 19.94 -28.29 -27.06
N ARG A 3 18.80 -28.52 -27.72
CA ARG A 3 17.52 -27.86 -27.38
C ARG A 3 17.07 -28.16 -25.96
N SER A 4 17.31 -29.38 -25.47
CA SER A 4 16.96 -29.77 -24.09
C SER A 4 17.89 -29.11 -23.05
N ARG A 5 19.14 -28.82 -23.39
CA ARG A 5 20.09 -28.11 -22.52
C ARG A 5 19.70 -26.64 -22.36
N GLY A 6 19.37 -25.96 -23.47
CA GLY A 6 18.95 -24.55 -23.43
C GLY A 6 17.67 -24.31 -22.62
N LEU A 7 16.68 -25.18 -22.74
CA LEU A 7 15.44 -25.11 -21.96
C LEU A 7 15.67 -25.26 -20.43
N GLY A 8 16.62 -26.16 -20.05
CA GLY A 8 16.98 -26.34 -18.63
C GLY A 8 17.62 -25.10 -18.01
N ASP A 9 18.43 -24.38 -18.77
CA ASP A 9 19.14 -23.19 -18.29
C ASP A 9 18.20 -21.97 -18.21
N VAL A 10 17.31 -21.81 -19.18
CA VAL A 10 16.24 -20.80 -19.16
C VAL A 10 15.36 -21.01 -17.94
N TYR A 11 14.93 -22.24 -17.68
CA TYR A 11 14.10 -22.57 -16.51
C TYR A 11 14.79 -22.21 -15.18
N LYS A 12 16.08 -22.48 -15.03
CA LYS A 12 16.82 -22.16 -13.79
C LYS A 12 16.96 -20.66 -13.58
N ARG A 13 17.25 -19.89 -14.63
CA ARG A 13 17.26 -18.42 -14.58
C ARG A 13 15.89 -17.88 -14.19
N GLN A 14 14.83 -18.40 -14.78
CA GLN A 14 13.45 -18.06 -14.42
C GLN A 14 13.17 -18.31 -12.94
N VAL A 15 13.61 -19.43 -12.39
CA VAL A 15 13.44 -19.76 -10.96
C VAL A 15 14.18 -18.74 -10.09
N ALA A 16 15.46 -18.43 -10.40
CA ALA A 16 16.25 -17.45 -9.66
C ALA A 16 15.56 -16.07 -9.64
N ILE A 17 15.13 -15.58 -10.80
CA ILE A 17 14.43 -14.29 -10.94
C ILE A 17 13.14 -14.28 -10.13
N ASN A 18 12.33 -15.34 -10.20
CA ASN A 18 11.07 -15.42 -9.49
C ASN A 18 11.22 -15.50 -7.96
N VAL A 19 12.26 -16.17 -7.47
CA VAL A 19 12.59 -16.24 -6.05
C VAL A 19 13.06 -14.87 -5.58
N THR A 20 13.94 -14.20 -6.34
CA THR A 20 14.41 -12.84 -6.05
C THR A 20 13.26 -11.82 -6.02
N ALA A 21 12.34 -11.85 -6.98
CA ALA A 21 11.17 -10.97 -6.96
C ALA A 21 10.27 -11.19 -5.74
N ARG A 22 10.19 -12.42 -5.24
CA ARG A 22 9.49 -12.73 -3.98
C ARG A 22 10.22 -12.14 -2.78
N GLN A 23 11.54 -12.26 -2.74
CA GLN A 23 12.36 -11.68 -1.68
C GLN A 23 12.30 -10.16 -1.70
N ALA A 24 12.44 -9.52 -2.86
CA ALA A 24 12.31 -8.08 -3.04
C ALA A 24 10.97 -7.56 -2.49
N ARG A 25 9.85 -8.20 -2.84
CA ARG A 25 8.54 -7.87 -2.27
C ARG A 25 8.52 -7.97 -0.75
N LYS A 26 9.11 -9.02 -0.18
CA LYS A 26 9.17 -9.23 1.28
C LYS A 26 9.96 -8.12 1.96
N LEU A 27 11.12 -7.78 1.43
CA LEU A 27 12.01 -6.73 1.94
C LEU A 27 11.37 -5.34 1.84
N MET A 28 10.78 -4.99 0.70
CA MET A 28 10.06 -3.73 0.52
C MET A 28 8.94 -3.56 1.55
N VAL A 29 8.11 -4.59 1.74
CA VAL A 29 7.02 -4.54 2.73
C VAL A 29 7.56 -4.47 4.15
N ALA A 30 8.65 -5.18 4.47
CA ALA A 30 9.29 -5.13 5.78
C ALA A 30 9.85 -3.72 6.06
N GLN A 31 10.57 -3.14 5.10
CA GLN A 31 11.14 -1.80 5.23
C GLN A 31 10.07 -0.71 5.32
N ALA A 32 8.98 -0.84 4.55
CA ALA A 32 7.84 0.06 4.68
C ALA A 32 7.21 -0.02 6.08
N LYS A 33 7.03 -1.23 6.63
CA LYS A 33 6.56 -1.42 8.01
C LYS A 33 7.54 -0.91 9.07
N ALA A 34 8.84 -0.93 8.80
CA ALA A 34 9.84 -0.39 9.70
C ALA A 34 9.77 1.15 9.76
N ARG A 35 9.60 1.81 8.62
CA ARG A 35 9.59 3.27 8.49
C ARG A 35 8.24 3.88 8.87
N TYR A 36 7.13 3.30 8.41
CA TYR A 36 5.79 3.88 8.53
C TYR A 36 5.02 3.32 9.71
N ALA A 37 4.26 4.21 10.36
CA ALA A 37 3.46 3.89 11.55
C ALA A 37 2.10 3.27 11.15
N VAL A 38 2.11 2.19 10.39
CA VAL A 38 0.89 1.51 9.95
C VAL A 38 0.29 0.64 11.05
N ASN A 39 -1.04 0.66 11.16
CA ASN A 39 -1.79 -0.23 12.06
C ASN A 39 -1.94 -1.65 11.47
N ALA A 40 -2.69 -2.54 12.13
CA ALA A 40 -2.86 -3.92 11.68
C ALA A 40 -3.51 -4.03 10.28
N ALA A 41 -4.52 -3.21 10.00
CA ALA A 41 -5.18 -3.15 8.68
C ALA A 41 -4.22 -2.59 7.61
N GLY A 42 -3.48 -1.52 7.94
CA GLY A 42 -2.49 -0.93 7.05
C GLY A 42 -1.33 -1.89 6.71
N ARG A 43 -0.92 -2.74 7.66
CA ARG A 43 0.11 -3.78 7.39
C ARG A 43 -0.34 -4.81 6.36
N ARG A 44 -1.62 -5.21 6.40
CA ARG A 44 -2.21 -6.11 5.38
C ARG A 44 -2.32 -5.37 4.05
N HIS A 45 -2.89 -4.20 4.05
CA HIS A 45 -3.07 -3.36 2.87
C HIS A 45 -1.76 -3.09 2.12
N LEU A 46 -0.67 -2.72 2.80
CA LEU A 46 0.64 -2.55 2.17
C LEU A 46 1.16 -3.80 1.46
N LYS A 47 0.89 -4.98 2.01
CA LYS A 47 1.28 -6.25 1.38
C LYS A 47 0.46 -6.51 0.13
N ASP A 48 -0.83 -6.21 0.14
CA ASP A 48 -1.75 -6.53 -0.95
C ASP A 48 -1.57 -5.58 -2.14
N LEU A 49 -1.13 -4.35 -1.90
CA LEU A 49 -0.86 -3.36 -2.95
C LEU A 49 0.39 -3.65 -3.80
N VAL A 50 1.27 -4.55 -3.37
CA VAL A 50 2.45 -4.96 -4.15
C VAL A 50 2.17 -6.26 -4.87
N GLN A 51 1.77 -6.16 -6.12
CA GLN A 51 1.52 -7.30 -6.99
C GLN A 51 2.79 -7.72 -7.73
N ARG A 52 2.91 -8.99 -8.02
CA ARG A 52 4.07 -9.55 -8.69
C ARG A 52 3.68 -10.21 -10.00
N LYS A 53 4.28 -9.75 -11.10
CA LYS A 53 4.28 -10.43 -12.37
C LYS A 53 5.51 -11.35 -12.44
N LYS A 54 5.28 -12.62 -12.67
CA LYS A 54 6.35 -13.63 -12.68
C LYS A 54 7.09 -13.64 -14.02
N ALA A 55 8.38 -13.94 -13.97
CA ALA A 55 9.13 -14.33 -15.15
C ALA A 55 8.58 -15.64 -15.75
N THR A 56 8.60 -15.74 -17.07
CA THR A 56 8.20 -16.91 -17.83
C THR A 56 9.37 -17.44 -18.65
N ASN A 57 9.23 -18.58 -19.31
CA ASN A 57 10.25 -19.14 -20.19
C ASN A 57 10.53 -18.24 -21.41
N THR A 58 9.56 -17.43 -21.81
CA THR A 58 9.65 -16.50 -22.93
C THR A 58 10.09 -15.09 -22.51
N SER A 59 9.93 -14.76 -21.24
CA SER A 59 10.32 -13.46 -20.66
C SER A 59 11.03 -13.68 -19.35
N LEU A 60 12.36 -13.52 -19.35
CA LEU A 60 13.22 -13.63 -18.17
C LEU A 60 13.25 -12.33 -17.35
N SER A 61 12.09 -11.74 -17.15
CA SER A 61 11.90 -10.57 -16.30
C SER A 61 10.76 -10.80 -15.32
N ALA A 62 10.91 -10.31 -14.09
CA ALA A 62 9.85 -10.24 -13.10
C ALA A 62 9.63 -8.78 -12.71
N GLU A 63 8.38 -8.41 -12.52
CA GLU A 63 8.01 -7.04 -12.19
C GLU A 63 7.25 -7.01 -10.86
N LEU A 64 7.51 -5.98 -10.05
CA LEU A 64 6.70 -5.63 -8.90
C LEU A 64 5.85 -4.41 -9.27
N HIS A 65 4.56 -4.64 -9.44
CA HIS A 65 3.60 -3.58 -9.69
C HIS A 65 3.03 -3.08 -8.37
N ILE A 66 3.06 -1.77 -8.16
CA ILE A 66 2.55 -1.11 -6.95
C ILE A 66 1.39 -0.21 -7.36
N GLU A 67 0.22 -0.44 -6.79
CA GLU A 67 -0.96 0.35 -7.10
C GLU A 67 -0.79 1.82 -6.69
N LYS A 68 -1.16 2.74 -7.61
CA LYS A 68 -1.10 4.20 -7.40
C LYS A 68 -2.28 4.73 -6.59
N MET A 69 -2.84 3.96 -5.70
CA MET A 69 -3.94 4.44 -4.85
C MET A 69 -3.40 5.33 -3.72
N ARG A 70 -4.13 6.40 -3.42
CA ARG A 70 -3.93 7.14 -2.19
C ARG A 70 -4.35 6.26 -1.02
N ASN A 71 -3.47 6.10 -0.05
CA ASN A 71 -3.84 5.41 1.16
C ASN A 71 -4.73 6.30 2.03
N ASP A 72 -5.65 5.69 2.73
CA ASP A 72 -6.43 6.33 3.76
C ASP A 72 -5.56 6.49 5.02
N LEU A 73 -5.64 7.65 5.66
CA LEU A 73 -4.93 7.89 6.92
C LEU A 73 -5.40 6.93 8.04
N GLY A 74 -6.58 6.35 7.93
CA GLY A 74 -7.09 5.29 8.81
C GLY A 74 -6.23 4.01 8.82
N TYR A 75 -5.37 3.78 7.83
CA TYR A 75 -4.40 2.68 7.82
C TYR A 75 -3.17 2.94 8.70
N PHE A 76 -3.01 4.16 9.21
CA PHE A 76 -1.88 4.55 10.05
C PHE A 76 -2.27 4.58 11.53
N GLN A 77 -1.30 4.75 12.41
CA GLN A 77 -1.56 4.86 13.84
C GLN A 77 -2.30 6.15 14.13
N HIS A 78 -3.40 6.03 14.83
CA HIS A 78 -4.27 7.13 15.25
C HIS A 78 -4.83 6.92 16.65
N ARG A 79 -5.25 7.99 17.28
CA ARG A 79 -5.97 7.99 18.57
C ARG A 79 -7.11 9.00 18.48
N PRO A 80 -8.31 8.66 18.98
CA PRO A 80 -8.74 7.37 19.52
C PRO A 80 -8.74 6.28 18.45
N THR A 81 -8.80 5.01 18.86
CA THR A 81 -8.88 3.84 17.96
C THR A 81 -10.32 3.46 17.64
N GLU A 82 -11.27 4.00 18.41
CA GLU A 82 -12.69 3.71 18.25
C GLU A 82 -13.23 4.31 16.94
N SER A 83 -13.98 3.52 16.21
CA SER A 83 -14.69 3.94 15.01
C SER A 83 -16.20 3.97 15.24
N PHE A 84 -16.88 4.83 14.51
CA PHE A 84 -18.34 4.99 14.61
C PHE A 84 -19.01 4.58 13.30
N LYS A 85 -20.18 3.93 13.44
CA LYS A 85 -21.00 3.49 12.30
C LYS A 85 -22.27 4.34 12.16
N GLY A 86 -22.73 4.47 10.91
CA GLY A 86 -24.05 5.02 10.60
C GLY A 86 -24.22 6.50 10.92
N ARG A 87 -25.46 6.90 11.21
CA ARG A 87 -25.82 8.29 11.47
C ARG A 87 -25.24 8.88 12.76
N ASP A 88 -24.87 8.02 13.69
CA ASP A 88 -24.31 8.44 14.99
C ASP A 88 -22.88 8.98 14.88
N VAL A 89 -22.18 8.71 13.78
CA VAL A 89 -20.86 9.28 13.47
C VAL A 89 -20.84 10.79 13.62
N LEU A 90 -21.95 11.46 13.26
CA LEU A 90 -22.05 12.91 13.29
C LEU A 90 -22.12 13.49 14.71
N ARG A 91 -22.65 12.72 15.66
CA ARG A 91 -22.89 13.15 17.04
C ARG A 91 -21.80 12.69 18.00
N ARG A 92 -21.17 11.55 17.75
CA ARG A 92 -20.27 10.85 18.68
C ARG A 92 -18.82 10.84 18.26
N ALA A 93 -18.48 11.24 17.01
CA ALA A 93 -17.10 11.26 16.57
C ALA A 93 -16.24 12.15 17.48
N PRO A 94 -15.10 11.65 18.00
CA PRO A 94 -14.26 12.43 18.89
C PRO A 94 -13.80 13.71 18.19
N ALA A 95 -13.85 14.82 18.93
CA ALA A 95 -13.47 16.14 18.40
C ALA A 95 -11.96 16.27 18.12
N HIS A 96 -11.14 15.38 18.67
CA HIS A 96 -9.68 15.47 18.64
C HIS A 96 -9.06 14.13 18.25
N VAL A 97 -8.91 13.91 16.95
CA VAL A 97 -8.15 12.76 16.44
C VAL A 97 -6.72 13.18 16.21
N LYS A 98 -5.77 12.36 16.67
CA LYS A 98 -4.34 12.49 16.39
C LYS A 98 -3.89 11.31 15.54
N ALA A 99 -3.01 11.53 14.59
CA ALA A 99 -2.42 10.48 13.77
C ALA A 99 -0.93 10.73 13.51
N ARG A 100 -0.23 9.68 13.11
CA ARG A 100 1.14 9.79 12.60
C ARG A 100 1.34 8.85 11.41
N VAL A 101 2.11 9.30 10.43
CA VAL A 101 2.47 8.55 9.23
C VAL A 101 3.82 7.87 9.40
N LEU A 102 4.82 8.57 9.90
CA LEU A 102 6.16 8.04 10.17
C LEU A 102 6.27 7.58 11.63
N LYS A 103 7.00 6.50 11.87
CA LYS A 103 7.29 6.04 13.25
C LYS A 103 8.17 7.03 14.02
N SER A 104 9.03 7.76 13.31
CA SER A 104 9.90 8.80 13.88
C SER A 104 9.14 10.09 14.24
N SER A 105 7.92 10.28 13.73
CA SER A 105 7.13 11.48 13.98
C SER A 105 6.27 11.35 15.24
N ALA A 106 6.05 12.47 15.92
CA ALA A 106 5.04 12.57 16.97
C ALA A 106 3.62 12.40 16.40
N MET A 107 2.66 12.08 17.26
CA MET A 107 1.26 12.11 16.90
C MET A 107 0.76 13.56 16.78
N THR A 108 0.31 13.94 15.59
CA THR A 108 -0.18 15.28 15.29
C THR A 108 -1.69 15.32 15.31
N ALA A 109 -2.26 16.36 15.88
CA ALA A 109 -3.70 16.59 15.86
C ALA A 109 -4.17 16.87 14.43
N LEU A 110 -5.26 16.23 14.03
CA LEU A 110 -5.88 16.43 12.72
C LEU A 110 -6.85 17.62 12.82
N THR A 111 -6.29 18.79 12.70
CA THR A 111 -7.06 20.03 12.59
C THR A 111 -7.62 20.17 11.18
N GLY A 112 -8.78 20.84 11.04
CA GLY A 112 -9.30 21.19 9.73
C GLY A 112 -8.32 22.09 8.99
N ASP A 113 -8.16 21.85 7.70
CA ASP A 113 -7.30 22.65 6.82
C ASP A 113 -8.18 23.70 6.13
N GLY A 114 -8.14 24.93 6.65
CA GLY A 114 -8.92 26.05 6.12
C GLY A 114 -10.36 26.14 6.59
N ALA A 115 -11.05 27.19 6.16
CA ALA A 115 -12.39 27.57 6.61
C ALA A 115 -13.50 26.55 6.31
N ASN A 116 -13.25 25.65 5.36
CA ASN A 116 -14.27 24.74 4.80
C ASN A 116 -14.09 23.28 5.20
N LEU A 117 -13.04 22.93 5.97
CA LEU A 117 -12.77 21.56 6.37
C LEU A 117 -12.91 21.42 7.89
N SER A 118 -13.72 20.45 8.32
CA SER A 118 -13.81 20.08 9.73
C SER A 118 -12.61 19.28 10.20
N LYS A 119 -12.46 19.13 11.52
CA LYS A 119 -11.50 18.20 12.12
C LYS A 119 -11.73 16.77 11.60
N GLY A 120 -10.66 15.99 11.48
CA GLY A 120 -10.73 14.60 11.07
C GLY A 120 -11.43 13.73 12.13
N PHE A 121 -12.16 12.72 11.67
CA PHE A 121 -12.80 11.71 12.52
C PHE A 121 -12.82 10.35 11.83
N LEU A 122 -12.99 9.28 12.63
CA LEU A 122 -13.02 7.91 12.14
C LEU A 122 -14.44 7.47 11.77
N VAL A 123 -14.56 6.81 10.63
CA VAL A 123 -15.81 6.21 10.16
C VAL A 123 -15.55 4.77 9.74
N GLU A 124 -16.41 3.86 10.16
CA GLU A 124 -16.46 2.53 9.59
C GLU A 124 -17.45 2.52 8.40
N PHE A 125 -16.91 2.25 7.22
CA PHE A 125 -17.70 2.14 5.98
C PHE A 125 -18.46 0.81 5.95
N LYS A 126 -19.46 0.71 5.07
CA LYS A 126 -20.22 -0.54 4.86
C LYS A 126 -19.35 -1.76 4.50
N SER A 127 -18.19 -1.53 3.91
CA SER A 127 -17.18 -2.55 3.60
C SER A 127 -16.41 -3.07 4.81
N GLY A 128 -16.66 -2.54 6.01
CA GLY A 128 -15.86 -2.82 7.21
C GLY A 128 -14.53 -2.07 7.28
N HIS A 129 -14.20 -1.28 6.25
CA HIS A 129 -13.01 -0.42 6.29
C HIS A 129 -13.22 0.74 7.25
N VAL A 130 -12.26 0.94 8.15
CA VAL A 130 -12.20 2.11 9.02
C VAL A 130 -11.33 3.17 8.37
N GLY A 131 -11.96 4.26 7.93
CA GLY A 131 -11.29 5.37 7.26
C GLY A 131 -11.28 6.64 8.09
N MET A 132 -10.30 7.49 7.82
CA MET A 132 -10.19 8.84 8.37
C MET A 132 -10.82 9.82 7.39
N VAL A 133 -11.83 10.56 7.84
CA VAL A 133 -12.58 11.48 6.99
C VAL A 133 -12.67 12.87 7.60
N GLN A 134 -12.85 13.84 6.75
CA GLN A 134 -13.20 15.24 7.10
C GLN A 134 -14.53 15.61 6.45
N ARG A 135 -15.21 16.59 7.01
CA ARG A 135 -16.35 17.25 6.36
C ARG A 135 -15.86 18.47 5.62
N ARG A 136 -16.17 18.54 4.36
CA ARG A 136 -16.09 19.79 3.59
C ARG A 136 -17.42 20.50 3.72
N ILE A 137 -17.41 21.64 4.39
CA ILE A 137 -18.59 22.46 4.69
C ILE A 137 -18.63 23.61 3.67
N GLY A 138 -19.82 23.94 3.22
CA GLY A 138 -20.05 25.21 2.49
C GLY A 138 -19.63 25.21 1.03
N SER A 139 -19.50 24.08 0.38
CA SER A 139 -19.55 24.13 -1.09
C SER A 139 -20.97 24.56 -1.48
N SER A 140 -21.09 25.77 -1.99
CA SER A 140 -22.29 26.30 -2.65
C SER A 140 -22.59 25.53 -3.94
N SER A 141 -22.24 24.23 -4.01
CA SER A 141 -22.56 23.49 -5.20
C SER A 141 -24.07 23.46 -5.33
N SER A 142 -24.55 24.02 -6.40
CA SER A 142 -25.93 23.96 -6.89
C SER A 142 -26.47 22.53 -7.01
N HIS A 143 -25.61 21.52 -6.85
CA HIS A 143 -25.98 20.12 -6.90
C HIS A 143 -26.69 19.71 -5.60
N THR A 144 -27.99 19.78 -5.62
CA THR A 144 -28.87 19.33 -4.52
C THR A 144 -28.93 17.82 -4.38
N VAL A 145 -28.49 17.11 -5.40
CA VAL A 145 -28.50 15.63 -5.46
C VAL A 145 -27.10 15.05 -5.74
N THR A 146 -26.88 13.83 -5.35
CA THR A 146 -25.69 13.06 -5.70
C THR A 146 -25.77 12.56 -7.14
N GLU A 147 -24.66 12.09 -7.74
CA GLU A 147 -24.63 11.43 -9.06
C GLU A 147 -25.67 10.30 -9.19
N ARG A 148 -26.10 9.71 -8.07
CA ARG A 148 -27.14 8.66 -8.02
C ARG A 148 -28.54 9.22 -7.74
N GLY A 149 -28.78 10.51 -7.92
CA GLY A 149 -30.08 11.15 -7.75
C GLY A 149 -30.59 11.27 -6.31
N ARG A 150 -29.76 10.97 -5.30
CA ARG A 150 -30.15 11.05 -3.89
C ARG A 150 -29.95 12.45 -3.36
N PRO A 151 -30.89 12.99 -2.50
CA PRO A 151 -30.68 14.27 -1.85
C PRO A 151 -29.39 14.30 -1.06
N ARG A 152 -28.61 15.39 -1.18
CA ARG A 152 -27.44 15.60 -0.33
C ARG A 152 -27.87 16.05 1.05
N TRP A 153 -27.19 15.52 2.05
CA TRP A 153 -27.42 15.96 3.41
C TRP A 153 -27.01 17.42 3.59
N ARG A 154 -27.81 18.19 4.32
CA ARG A 154 -27.54 19.58 4.65
C ARG A 154 -27.40 19.72 6.17
N ASN A 155 -26.48 20.57 6.61
CA ASN A 155 -26.35 20.94 8.01
C ASN A 155 -27.48 21.89 8.44
N LYS A 156 -27.46 22.30 9.71
CA LYS A 156 -28.45 23.23 10.28
C LYS A 156 -28.53 24.56 9.54
N ASP A 157 -27.41 24.99 8.94
CA ASP A 157 -27.30 26.24 8.19
C ASP A 157 -27.69 26.06 6.68
N GLY A 158 -28.28 24.93 6.34
CA GLY A 158 -28.70 24.61 4.98
C GLY A 158 -27.55 24.34 3.99
N LYS A 159 -26.30 24.31 4.45
CA LYS A 159 -25.11 24.06 3.62
C LYS A 159 -24.90 22.57 3.39
N VAL A 160 -24.51 22.21 2.17
CA VAL A 160 -24.19 20.83 1.82
C VAL A 160 -22.85 20.44 2.43
N GLU A 161 -22.83 19.32 3.17
CA GLU A 161 -21.60 18.75 3.69
C GLU A 161 -21.24 17.49 2.90
N LYS A 162 -19.97 17.39 2.52
CA LYS A 162 -19.41 16.22 1.84
C LYS A 162 -18.32 15.61 2.70
N LEU A 163 -18.37 14.29 2.89
CA LEU A 163 -17.28 13.56 3.50
C LEU A 163 -16.13 13.38 2.49
N VAL A 164 -14.94 13.74 2.91
CA VAL A 164 -13.71 13.61 2.13
C VAL A 164 -12.74 12.77 2.94
N THR A 165 -12.22 11.71 2.35
CA THR A 165 -11.19 10.88 2.97
C THR A 165 -9.90 11.67 3.13
N MET A 166 -9.32 11.65 4.32
CA MET A 166 -8.01 12.23 4.57
C MET A 166 -6.94 11.31 3.96
N GLY A 167 -6.25 11.84 2.95
CA GLY A 167 -5.19 11.12 2.26
C GLY A 167 -3.91 11.05 3.08
N SER A 168 -3.14 10.02 2.82
CA SER A 168 -1.77 9.82 3.28
C SER A 168 -0.88 9.53 2.07
N PRO A 169 0.43 9.37 2.23
CA PRO A 169 1.30 8.98 1.13
C PRO A 169 0.76 7.73 0.41
N SER A 170 0.76 7.76 -0.91
CA SER A 170 0.35 6.61 -1.72
C SER A 170 1.30 5.42 -1.50
N ALA A 171 0.84 4.21 -1.78
CA ALA A 171 1.68 3.02 -1.71
C ALA A 171 2.92 3.17 -2.59
N THR A 172 2.77 3.73 -3.80
CA THR A 172 3.89 4.01 -4.71
C THR A 172 4.92 4.94 -4.06
N ALA A 173 4.49 6.07 -3.47
CA ALA A 173 5.39 7.00 -2.81
C ALA A 173 6.11 6.36 -1.61
N MET A 174 5.40 5.54 -0.81
CA MET A 174 6.00 4.82 0.32
C MET A 174 7.06 3.82 -0.16
N HIS A 175 6.78 3.05 -1.18
CA HIS A 175 7.71 2.04 -1.69
C HIS A 175 8.88 2.66 -2.46
N SER A 176 8.67 3.74 -3.22
CA SER A 176 9.77 4.49 -3.85
C SER A 176 10.75 5.06 -2.81
N THR A 177 10.24 5.50 -1.66
CA THR A 177 11.09 5.99 -0.57
C THR A 177 11.93 4.89 0.07
N VAL A 178 11.43 3.64 0.14
CA VAL A 178 12.15 2.54 0.79
C VAL A 178 12.99 1.71 -0.18
N TRP A 179 12.73 1.78 -1.48
CA TRP A 179 13.45 1.00 -2.49
C TRP A 179 14.98 1.17 -2.43
N PRO A 180 15.55 2.39 -2.36
CA PRO A 180 17.01 2.56 -2.30
C PRO A 180 17.69 1.84 -1.14
N TYR A 181 16.96 1.56 -0.06
CA TYR A 181 17.49 0.81 1.11
C TYR A 181 17.40 -0.71 0.92
N VAL A 182 16.57 -1.17 -0.01
CA VAL A 182 16.29 -2.59 -0.26
C VAL A 182 17.03 -3.08 -1.50
N GLU A 183 17.23 -2.23 -2.48
CA GLU A 183 17.83 -2.56 -3.78
C GLU A 183 19.21 -3.27 -3.69
N PRO A 184 20.16 -2.82 -2.84
CA PRO A 184 21.46 -3.49 -2.72
C PRO A 184 21.31 -4.95 -2.29
N GLU A 185 20.51 -5.21 -1.24
CA GLU A 185 20.28 -6.57 -0.74
C GLU A 185 19.58 -7.46 -1.79
N VAL A 186 18.65 -6.90 -2.54
CA VAL A 186 17.96 -7.63 -3.63
C VAL A 186 18.91 -7.96 -4.77
N THR A 187 19.81 -7.04 -5.10
CA THR A 187 20.81 -7.23 -6.16
C THR A 187 21.80 -8.33 -5.78
N GLU A 188 22.34 -8.29 -4.57
CA GLU A 188 23.21 -9.32 -4.01
C GLU A 188 22.51 -10.69 -4.02
N TYR A 189 21.29 -10.75 -3.50
CA TYR A 189 20.49 -11.96 -3.48
C TYR A 189 20.25 -12.54 -4.89
N LEU A 190 20.00 -11.69 -5.90
CA LEU A 190 19.85 -12.13 -7.28
C LEU A 190 21.14 -12.74 -7.79
N TYR A 191 22.28 -12.07 -7.55
CA TYR A 191 23.60 -12.55 -7.97
C TYR A 191 23.89 -13.92 -7.38
N ASP A 192 23.72 -14.09 -6.06
CA ASP A 192 23.95 -15.35 -5.37
C ASP A 192 23.09 -16.49 -5.94
N ARG A 193 21.81 -16.20 -6.20
CA ARG A 193 20.89 -17.18 -6.80
C ARG A 193 21.27 -17.57 -8.22
N LEU A 194 21.78 -16.65 -9.02
CA LEU A 194 22.26 -16.93 -10.37
C LEU A 194 23.54 -17.75 -10.32
N MET A 195 24.47 -17.42 -9.44
CA MET A 195 25.71 -18.18 -9.26
C MET A 195 25.42 -19.60 -8.80
N GLU A 196 24.59 -19.79 -7.76
CA GLU A 196 24.16 -21.10 -7.29
C GLU A 196 23.55 -21.98 -8.40
N GLN A 197 22.70 -21.39 -9.25
CA GLN A 197 22.11 -22.12 -10.37
C GLN A 197 23.15 -22.48 -11.44
N THR A 198 24.10 -21.59 -11.69
CA THR A 198 25.20 -21.83 -12.66
C THR A 198 26.09 -22.97 -12.18
N GLU A 199 26.51 -22.97 -10.93
CA GLU A 199 27.32 -24.04 -10.33
C GLU A 199 26.61 -25.39 -10.39
N ARG A 200 25.31 -25.44 -10.11
CA ARG A 200 24.50 -26.65 -10.26
C ARG A 200 24.45 -27.17 -11.69
N VAL A 201 24.48 -26.28 -12.69
CA VAL A 201 24.54 -26.67 -14.13
C VAL A 201 25.89 -27.29 -14.42
N ILE A 202 26.98 -26.63 -14.00
CA ILE A 202 28.36 -27.11 -14.22
C ILE A 202 28.57 -28.46 -13.55
N ALA A 203 28.14 -28.60 -12.27
CA ALA A 203 28.28 -29.87 -11.53
C ALA A 203 27.57 -31.04 -12.24
N ARG A 204 26.32 -30.80 -12.70
CA ARG A 204 25.58 -31.81 -13.50
C ARG A 204 26.21 -32.14 -14.84
N ALA A 205 26.82 -31.15 -15.49
CA ALA A 205 27.50 -31.37 -16.75
C ALA A 205 28.80 -32.23 -16.56
N LYS A 206 29.52 -31.99 -15.47
CA LYS A 206 30.69 -32.79 -15.07
C LYS A 206 30.30 -34.24 -14.72
N ALA A 207 29.28 -34.45 -13.93
CA ALA A 207 28.80 -35.79 -13.53
C ALA A 207 28.25 -36.64 -14.70
N ARG A 208 27.97 -36.06 -15.84
CA ARG A 208 27.54 -36.80 -17.06
C ARG A 208 28.68 -37.18 -18.01
N LYS A 209 29.86 -36.62 -17.77
CA LYS A 209 31.05 -36.88 -18.60
C LYS A 209 32.03 -37.89 -17.98
N GLY A 210 31.89 -38.18 -16.71
CA GLY A 210 32.54 -39.29 -16.04
C GLY A 210 31.60 -40.50 -15.95
#